data_075e0454735d186d5710c791603f4d16
#
_entry.id   075e0454735d186d5710c791603f4d16
#
_cell.length_a   1.000
_cell.length_b   1.000
_cell.length_c   1.000
_cell.angle_alpha   90.00
_cell.angle_beta   90.00
_cell.angle_gamma   90.00
#
_symmetry.space_group_name_H-M   'P 1'
#
loop_
_entity.id
_entity.type
_entity.pdbx_description
1 polymer ?
#
loop_
_entity_poly.entity_id
_entity_poly.type
_entity_poly.pdbx_seq_one_letter_code
_entity_poly.pdbx_strand_id
1 'polypeptide(L)'
;LRQALALAPFTQASIGVSEGVRQALIERGFPPERCIAILNGIDLEKFPDSLLPAHWQEREPAILMAARFGRQKDHATLLRALALLKAQGLQPRLYLAGAGSTRLRKQMERLAHTLGLHEQVVFLGKVADVPQRLAKTQVFVLATHWEGMPLALVEAMAAGCACITSDAPGAREVLQHQHDGLIVAHANPAALAHALEQLLTQPDYAAQLGTQARHTALTRYG
;
A
#
# COMPACT_ATOMS: atom_id res chain seq x y z
N LEU A 1 -4.10 22.11 12.54
CA LEU A 1 -2.63 22.18 12.71
C LEU A 1 -2.20 23.44 13.48
N ARG A 2 -2.67 24.67 13.12
CA ARG A 2 -2.35 25.90 13.88
C ARG A 2 -2.77 25.81 15.36
N GLN A 3 -3.91 25.20 15.67
CA GLN A 3 -4.36 24.96 17.05
C GLN A 3 -3.47 23.94 17.78
N ALA A 4 -3.04 22.86 17.11
CA ALA A 4 -2.14 21.87 17.71
C ALA A 4 -0.76 22.50 18.02
N LEU A 5 -0.24 23.35 17.14
CA LEU A 5 1.02 24.05 17.37
C LEU A 5 0.94 25.01 18.56
N ALA A 6 -0.18 25.70 18.76
CA ALA A 6 -0.40 26.55 19.93
C ALA A 6 -0.41 25.78 21.25
N LEU A 7 -0.73 24.47 21.22
CA LEU A 7 -0.71 23.59 22.38
C LEU A 7 0.65 22.90 22.60
N ALA A 8 1.56 22.93 21.61
CA ALA A 8 2.85 22.25 21.68
C ALA A 8 3.69 22.58 22.94
N PRO A 9 3.76 23.84 23.43
CA PRO A 9 4.48 24.16 24.66
C PRO A 9 3.90 23.50 25.92
N PHE A 10 2.62 23.14 25.89
CA PHE A 10 1.89 22.56 27.02
C PHE A 10 1.78 21.03 26.96
N THR A 11 2.28 20.41 25.89
CA THR A 11 2.28 18.95 25.74
C THR A 11 3.54 18.34 26.35
N GLN A 12 3.41 17.20 27.04
CA GLN A 12 4.54 16.45 27.56
C GLN A 12 5.30 15.73 26.45
N ALA A 13 4.58 15.20 25.47
CA ALA A 13 5.13 14.54 24.28
C ALA A 13 4.23 14.73 23.07
N SER A 14 4.83 14.69 21.89
CA SER A 14 4.15 14.67 20.58
C SER A 14 4.57 13.41 19.85
N ILE A 15 3.60 12.54 19.53
CA ILE A 15 3.87 11.24 18.95
C ILE A 15 3.61 11.27 17.44
N GLY A 16 4.63 10.92 16.66
CA GLY A 16 4.51 10.60 15.23
C GLY A 16 4.38 9.09 15.03
N VAL A 17 3.49 8.68 14.12
CA VAL A 17 3.31 7.24 13.78
C VAL A 17 4.40 6.70 12.84
N SER A 18 5.34 7.53 12.43
CA SER A 18 6.56 7.18 11.68
C SER A 18 7.63 8.23 11.96
N GLU A 19 8.88 7.96 11.59
CA GLU A 19 9.97 8.92 11.72
C GLU A 19 9.72 10.16 10.84
N GLY A 20 9.18 10.00 9.63
CA GLY A 20 8.79 11.12 8.77
C GLY A 20 7.70 11.99 9.39
N VAL A 21 6.74 11.42 10.12
CA VAL A 21 5.76 12.21 10.87
C VAL A 21 6.41 12.94 12.05
N ARG A 22 7.32 12.30 12.80
CA ARG A 22 8.10 12.93 13.85
C ARG A 22 8.88 14.13 13.31
N GLN A 23 9.61 13.94 12.23
CA GLN A 23 10.38 15.01 11.60
C GLN A 23 9.48 16.15 11.12
N ALA A 24 8.34 15.83 10.52
CA ALA A 24 7.36 16.82 10.09
C ALA A 24 6.73 17.63 11.25
N LEU A 25 6.66 17.09 12.47
CA LEU A 25 6.27 17.82 13.66
C LEU A 25 7.36 18.82 14.07
N ILE A 26 8.62 18.39 14.08
CA ILE A 26 9.79 19.24 14.41
C ILE A 26 9.88 20.42 13.43
N GLU A 27 9.80 20.17 12.14
CA GLU A 27 9.82 21.20 11.08
C GLU A 27 8.68 22.21 11.21
N ARG A 28 7.58 21.82 11.86
CA ARG A 28 6.45 22.71 12.16
C ARG A 28 6.57 23.45 13.48
N GLY A 29 7.69 23.30 14.19
CA GLY A 29 7.98 24.04 15.42
C GLY A 29 7.62 23.32 16.71
N PHE A 30 7.35 22.01 16.69
CA PHE A 30 7.26 21.21 17.91
C PHE A 30 8.66 20.99 18.50
N PRO A 31 8.84 21.03 19.83
CA PRO A 31 10.14 20.83 20.46
C PRO A 31 10.71 19.44 20.12
N PRO A 32 11.93 19.35 19.52
CA PRO A 32 12.50 18.07 19.09
C PRO A 32 12.62 17.03 20.19
N GLU A 33 12.97 17.48 21.41
CA GLU A 33 13.14 16.64 22.60
C GLU A 33 11.83 16.06 23.14
N ARG A 34 10.69 16.57 22.66
CA ARG A 34 9.34 16.08 22.99
C ARG A 34 8.68 15.33 21.83
N CYS A 35 9.34 15.28 20.67
CA CYS A 35 8.83 14.54 19.51
C CYS A 35 9.41 13.13 19.49
N ILE A 36 8.56 12.13 19.58
CA ILE A 36 8.94 10.70 19.51
C ILE A 36 8.20 10.01 18.36
N ALA A 37 8.85 9.02 17.75
CA ALA A 37 8.21 8.15 16.80
C ALA A 37 7.80 6.84 17.49
N ILE A 38 6.52 6.49 17.38
CA ILE A 38 5.99 5.20 17.82
C ILE A 38 5.24 4.62 16.62
N LEU A 39 5.78 3.56 16.04
CA LEU A 39 5.16 2.92 14.88
C LEU A 39 3.83 2.27 15.27
N ASN A 40 2.86 2.35 14.37
CA ASN A 40 1.63 1.59 14.54
C ASN A 40 1.92 0.10 14.33
N GLY A 41 1.33 -0.74 15.17
CA GLY A 41 1.27 -2.20 14.96
C GLY A 41 -0.01 -2.61 14.22
N ILE A 42 -0.03 -3.87 13.79
CA ILE A 42 -1.23 -4.55 13.30
C ILE A 42 -1.58 -5.74 14.18
N ASP A 43 -2.82 -6.16 14.13
CA ASP A 43 -3.28 -7.37 14.81
C ASP A 43 -2.82 -8.60 14.01
N LEU A 44 -1.70 -9.20 14.44
CA LEU A 44 -1.10 -10.36 13.79
C LEU A 44 -1.95 -11.63 13.88
N GLU A 45 -2.89 -11.72 14.83
CA GLU A 45 -3.81 -12.86 14.95
C GLU A 45 -4.72 -12.99 13.71
N LYS A 46 -4.89 -11.92 12.95
CA LYS A 46 -5.63 -11.91 11.68
C LYS A 46 -4.84 -12.52 10.50
N PHE A 47 -3.55 -12.78 10.68
CA PHE A 47 -2.65 -13.29 9.63
C PHE A 47 -1.92 -14.58 10.07
N PRO A 48 -2.62 -15.59 10.62
CA PRO A 48 -1.99 -16.85 11.01
C PRO A 48 -1.49 -17.58 9.78
N ASP A 49 -0.53 -18.49 9.96
CA ASP A 49 0.01 -19.31 8.85
C ASP A 49 -1.07 -20.14 8.17
N SER A 50 -2.07 -20.59 8.91
CA SER A 50 -3.23 -21.33 8.39
C SER A 50 -4.12 -20.53 7.41
N LEU A 51 -3.99 -19.20 7.39
CA LEU A 51 -4.69 -18.35 6.44
C LEU A 51 -4.04 -18.40 5.04
N LEU A 52 -2.74 -18.68 4.99
CA LEU A 52 -1.96 -18.64 3.76
C LEU A 52 -2.07 -19.95 2.99
N PRO A 53 -2.08 -19.94 1.64
CA PRO A 53 -1.98 -21.16 0.85
C PRO A 53 -0.61 -21.83 1.10
N ALA A 54 -0.57 -23.16 0.95
CA ALA A 54 0.65 -23.96 1.16
C ALA A 54 1.79 -23.51 0.22
N HIS A 55 1.43 -23.15 -1.00
CA HIS A 55 2.37 -22.64 -1.99
C HIS A 55 1.95 -21.27 -2.47
N TRP A 56 2.92 -20.36 -2.59
CA TRP A 56 2.66 -18.99 -3.02
C TRP A 56 2.01 -18.90 -4.41
N GLN A 57 2.33 -19.85 -5.30
CA GLN A 57 1.80 -19.96 -6.65
C GLN A 57 0.29 -20.30 -6.71
N GLU A 58 -0.27 -20.80 -5.61
CA GLU A 58 -1.73 -21.06 -5.49
C GLU A 58 -2.54 -19.76 -5.34
N ARG A 59 -1.87 -18.63 -5.09
CA ARG A 59 -2.51 -17.32 -5.04
C ARG A 59 -2.91 -16.88 -6.44
N GLU A 60 -4.00 -16.14 -6.53
CA GLU A 60 -4.42 -15.51 -7.77
C GLU A 60 -3.35 -14.52 -8.27
N PRO A 61 -2.91 -14.60 -9.55
CA PRO A 61 -2.00 -13.64 -10.16
C PRO A 61 -2.73 -12.31 -10.45
N ALA A 62 -3.23 -11.69 -9.39
CA ALA A 62 -4.01 -10.47 -9.39
C ALA A 62 -3.30 -9.39 -8.57
N ILE A 63 -3.79 -8.17 -8.72
CA ILE A 63 -3.34 -6.99 -8.00
C ILE A 63 -4.46 -6.55 -7.05
N LEU A 64 -4.12 -6.28 -5.80
CA LEU A 64 -5.04 -5.71 -4.82
C LEU A 64 -4.51 -4.35 -4.33
N MET A 65 -5.37 -3.35 -4.29
CA MET A 65 -5.16 -2.12 -3.55
C MET A 65 -6.29 -1.95 -2.53
N ALA A 66 -5.97 -2.03 -1.24
CA ALA A 66 -6.89 -1.77 -0.15
C ALA A 66 -6.70 -0.34 0.35
N ALA A 67 -7.53 0.59 -0.13
CA ALA A 67 -7.37 2.02 0.17
C ALA A 67 -8.67 2.80 -0.03
N ARG A 68 -8.90 3.80 0.81
CA ARG A 68 -10.05 4.71 0.65
C ARG A 68 -9.93 5.54 -0.62
N PHE A 69 -11.04 5.79 -1.32
CA PHE A 69 -11.09 6.78 -2.40
C PHE A 69 -10.98 8.19 -1.83
N GLY A 70 -9.77 8.72 -1.78
CA GLY A 70 -9.41 10.02 -1.25
C GLY A 70 -8.26 10.64 -2.05
N ARG A 71 -8.03 11.95 -1.89
CA ARG A 71 -6.96 12.68 -2.60
C ARG A 71 -5.56 12.17 -2.26
N GLN A 72 -5.42 11.53 -1.11
CA GLN A 72 -4.15 10.95 -0.64
C GLN A 72 -3.73 9.75 -1.48
N LYS A 73 -4.71 8.96 -1.94
CA LYS A 73 -4.47 7.69 -2.66
C LYS A 73 -4.51 7.91 -4.16
N ASP A 74 -3.50 7.42 -4.85
CA ASP A 74 -3.30 7.65 -6.28
C ASP A 74 -3.78 6.47 -7.13
N HIS A 75 -5.08 6.18 -7.04
CA HIS A 75 -5.71 5.16 -7.88
C HIS A 75 -5.54 5.45 -9.38
N ALA A 76 -5.42 6.73 -9.77
CA ALA A 76 -5.29 7.11 -11.18
C ALA A 76 -3.96 6.64 -11.77
N THR A 77 -2.85 6.75 -11.02
CA THR A 77 -1.54 6.23 -11.44
C THR A 77 -1.59 4.71 -11.59
N LEU A 78 -2.24 3.99 -10.67
CA LEU A 78 -2.39 2.53 -10.78
C LEU A 78 -3.22 2.12 -12.01
N LEU A 79 -4.34 2.80 -12.29
CA LEU A 79 -5.14 2.51 -13.48
C LEU A 79 -4.36 2.79 -14.78
N ARG A 80 -3.58 3.85 -14.84
CA ARG A 80 -2.72 4.14 -16.00
C ARG A 80 -1.60 3.10 -16.16
N ALA A 81 -1.00 2.64 -15.06
CA ALA A 81 -0.01 1.56 -15.08
C ALA A 81 -0.63 0.26 -15.63
N LEU A 82 -1.85 -0.07 -15.20
CA LEU A 82 -2.57 -1.24 -15.72
C LEU A 82 -2.87 -1.13 -17.22
N ALA A 83 -3.17 0.08 -17.72
CA ALA A 83 -3.37 0.30 -19.16
C ALA A 83 -2.07 0.08 -19.96
N LEU A 84 -0.91 0.45 -19.39
CA LEU A 84 0.39 0.17 -20.01
C LEU A 84 0.68 -1.33 -20.07
N LEU A 85 0.38 -2.08 -19.00
CA LEU A 85 0.50 -3.55 -19.00
C LEU A 85 -0.41 -4.18 -20.05
N LYS A 86 -1.65 -3.72 -20.16
CA LYS A 86 -2.58 -4.20 -21.19
C LYS A 86 -2.05 -3.98 -22.60
N ALA A 87 -1.44 -2.84 -22.87
CA ALA A 87 -0.81 -2.56 -24.18
C ALA A 87 0.37 -3.51 -24.48
N GLN A 88 0.98 -4.10 -23.45
CA GLN A 88 2.04 -5.10 -23.56
C GLN A 88 1.50 -6.54 -23.59
N GLY A 89 0.19 -6.73 -23.59
CA GLY A 89 -0.46 -8.06 -23.60
C GLY A 89 -0.67 -8.67 -22.21
N LEU A 90 -0.27 -8.00 -21.12
CA LEU A 90 -0.48 -8.44 -19.75
C LEU A 90 -1.81 -7.89 -19.21
N GLN A 91 -2.72 -8.78 -18.82
CA GLN A 91 -4.07 -8.40 -18.40
C GLN A 91 -4.43 -8.95 -17.00
N PRO A 92 -3.67 -8.61 -15.95
CA PRO A 92 -3.99 -9.06 -14.59
C PRO A 92 -5.31 -8.44 -14.12
N ARG A 93 -6.02 -9.12 -13.24
CA ARG A 93 -7.14 -8.51 -12.51
C ARG A 93 -6.64 -7.51 -11.48
N LEU A 94 -7.37 -6.41 -11.32
CA LEU A 94 -7.14 -5.41 -10.29
C LEU A 94 -8.38 -5.31 -9.39
N TYR A 95 -8.19 -5.56 -8.12
CA TYR A 95 -9.19 -5.37 -7.08
C TYR A 95 -8.94 -4.07 -6.33
N LEU A 96 -9.93 -3.16 -6.33
CA LEU A 96 -9.92 -1.91 -5.57
C LEU A 96 -10.88 -2.01 -4.39
N ALA A 97 -10.34 -2.29 -3.21
CA ALA A 97 -11.09 -2.41 -1.97
C ALA A 97 -11.02 -1.12 -1.17
N GLY A 98 -12.16 -0.58 -0.79
CA GLY A 98 -12.23 0.60 0.07
C GLY A 98 -13.49 1.43 -0.16
N ALA A 99 -13.83 2.18 0.87
CA ALA A 99 -14.86 3.21 0.83
C ALA A 99 -14.23 4.60 0.59
N GLY A 100 -14.97 5.67 0.79
CA GLY A 100 -14.47 7.04 0.70
C GLY A 100 -15.36 7.92 -0.15
N SER A 101 -14.77 8.86 -0.89
CA SER A 101 -15.51 9.80 -1.71
C SER A 101 -16.18 9.10 -2.90
N THR A 102 -17.51 9.09 -2.92
CA THR A 102 -18.31 8.60 -4.05
C THR A 102 -17.96 9.33 -5.37
N ARG A 103 -17.65 10.63 -5.29
CA ARG A 103 -17.23 11.42 -6.45
C ARG A 103 -15.91 10.91 -7.02
N LEU A 104 -14.90 10.69 -6.16
CA LEU A 104 -13.59 10.19 -6.60
C LEU A 104 -13.70 8.76 -7.12
N ARG A 105 -14.48 7.89 -6.46
CA ARG A 105 -14.74 6.54 -6.94
C ARG A 105 -15.34 6.57 -8.35
N LYS A 106 -16.42 7.33 -8.59
CA LYS A 106 -17.03 7.49 -9.93
C LYS A 106 -16.05 8.04 -10.97
N GLN A 107 -15.13 8.91 -10.56
CA GLN A 107 -14.08 9.41 -11.44
C GLN A 107 -13.11 8.29 -11.84
N MET A 108 -12.73 7.40 -10.91
CA MET A 108 -11.86 6.25 -11.21
C MET A 108 -12.58 5.19 -12.06
N GLU A 109 -13.88 4.95 -11.83
CA GLU A 109 -14.70 4.07 -12.66
C GLU A 109 -14.75 4.59 -14.13
N ARG A 110 -14.95 5.89 -14.33
CA ARG A 110 -14.88 6.51 -15.67
C ARG A 110 -13.50 6.41 -16.29
N LEU A 111 -12.44 6.66 -15.51
CA LEU A 111 -11.07 6.51 -15.99
C LEU A 111 -10.77 5.08 -16.43
N ALA A 112 -11.15 4.09 -15.63
CA ALA A 112 -11.00 2.68 -15.98
C ALA A 112 -11.72 2.34 -17.30
N HIS A 113 -12.94 2.84 -17.48
CA HIS A 113 -13.70 2.67 -18.73
C HIS A 113 -12.99 3.34 -19.92
N THR A 114 -12.54 4.60 -19.79
CA THR A 114 -11.81 5.33 -20.85
C THR A 114 -10.53 4.63 -21.25
N LEU A 115 -9.85 3.98 -20.29
CA LEU A 115 -8.62 3.20 -20.52
C LEU A 115 -8.92 1.77 -21.03
N GLY A 116 -10.19 1.41 -21.23
CA GLY A 116 -10.59 0.07 -21.69
C GLY A 116 -10.36 -1.04 -20.66
N LEU A 117 -10.35 -0.72 -19.35
CA LEU A 117 -10.02 -1.65 -18.27
C LEU A 117 -11.25 -2.22 -17.54
N HIS A 118 -12.45 -2.01 -18.07
CA HIS A 118 -13.72 -2.34 -17.40
C HIS A 118 -13.88 -3.83 -17.06
N GLU A 119 -13.24 -4.73 -17.81
CA GLU A 119 -13.26 -6.18 -17.55
C GLU A 119 -12.18 -6.63 -16.54
N GLN A 120 -11.12 -5.83 -16.36
CA GLN A 120 -9.98 -6.16 -15.50
C GLN A 120 -10.10 -5.55 -14.11
N VAL A 121 -10.82 -4.42 -13.95
CA VAL A 121 -10.88 -3.67 -12.69
C VAL A 121 -12.20 -3.94 -11.97
N VAL A 122 -12.09 -4.43 -10.74
CA VAL A 122 -13.23 -4.71 -9.85
C VAL A 122 -13.24 -3.75 -8.69
N PHE A 123 -14.26 -2.91 -8.60
CA PHE A 123 -14.48 -1.98 -7.49
C PHE A 123 -15.27 -2.65 -6.38
N LEU A 124 -14.60 -3.20 -5.39
CA LEU A 124 -15.21 -4.00 -4.32
C LEU A 124 -16.00 -3.18 -3.28
N GLY A 125 -15.72 -1.86 -3.18
CA GLY A 125 -16.27 -1.06 -2.09
C GLY A 125 -15.66 -1.41 -0.73
N LYS A 126 -16.41 -1.18 0.36
CA LYS A 126 -15.97 -1.57 1.70
C LYS A 126 -16.09 -3.09 1.84
N VAL A 127 -14.99 -3.75 2.19
CA VAL A 127 -14.90 -5.18 2.45
C VAL A 127 -14.51 -5.43 3.90
N ALA A 128 -15.00 -6.52 4.47
CA ALA A 128 -14.68 -6.95 5.85
C ALA A 128 -13.58 -8.02 5.88
N ASP A 129 -13.36 -8.71 4.76
CA ASP A 129 -12.50 -9.89 4.60
C ASP A 129 -11.13 -9.53 4.00
N VAL A 130 -10.56 -8.36 4.36
CA VAL A 130 -9.27 -7.89 3.83
C VAL A 130 -8.15 -8.91 4.03
N PRO A 131 -7.94 -9.52 5.21
CA PRO A 131 -6.90 -10.53 5.40
C PRO A 131 -7.01 -11.71 4.45
N GLN A 132 -8.23 -12.25 4.26
CA GLN A 132 -8.49 -13.38 3.36
C GLN A 132 -8.22 -13.03 1.89
N ARG A 133 -8.52 -11.80 1.47
CA ARG A 133 -8.23 -11.33 0.11
C ARG A 133 -6.74 -11.16 -0.11
N LEU A 134 -6.04 -10.57 0.85
CA LEU A 134 -4.58 -10.43 0.81
C LEU A 134 -3.90 -11.81 0.73
N ALA A 135 -4.35 -12.77 1.53
CA ALA A 135 -3.79 -14.13 1.51
C ALA A 135 -3.96 -14.84 0.17
N LYS A 136 -4.99 -14.49 -0.60
CA LYS A 136 -5.30 -15.10 -1.91
C LYS A 136 -4.70 -14.35 -3.10
N THR A 137 -4.14 -13.16 -2.90
CA THR A 137 -3.64 -12.28 -3.98
C THR A 137 -2.13 -12.27 -4.00
N GLN A 138 -1.52 -12.35 -5.17
CA GLN A 138 -0.06 -12.32 -5.31
C GLN A 138 0.53 -10.94 -5.06
N VAL A 139 -0.04 -9.89 -5.65
CA VAL A 139 0.55 -8.56 -5.65
C VAL A 139 -0.33 -7.56 -4.92
N PHE A 140 0.25 -6.83 -3.99
CA PHE A 140 -0.39 -5.67 -3.36
C PHE A 140 0.28 -4.37 -3.80
N VAL A 141 -0.53 -3.38 -4.12
CA VAL A 141 -0.05 -2.04 -4.51
C VAL A 141 -0.62 -0.98 -3.59
N LEU A 142 0.24 -0.12 -3.09
CA LEU A 142 -0.17 1.13 -2.45
C LEU A 142 0.37 2.33 -3.24
N ALA A 143 -0.37 2.74 -4.27
CA ALA A 143 -0.11 4.02 -4.93
C ALA A 143 -0.66 5.15 -4.07
N THR A 144 0.21 6.05 -3.63
CA THR A 144 -0.16 7.12 -2.68
C THR A 144 0.72 8.35 -2.83
N HIS A 145 0.19 9.51 -2.45
CA HIS A 145 0.93 10.78 -2.46
C HIS A 145 1.65 11.03 -1.13
N TRP A 146 1.08 10.59 -0.02
CA TRP A 146 1.67 10.67 1.34
C TRP A 146 0.95 9.72 2.29
N GLU A 147 1.66 9.24 3.31
CA GLU A 147 1.12 8.46 4.41
C GLU A 147 1.68 8.98 5.75
N GLY A 148 0.97 8.67 6.82
CA GLY A 148 1.57 8.70 8.15
C GLY A 148 2.35 7.41 8.37
N MET A 149 1.60 6.31 8.42
CA MET A 149 2.07 4.92 8.36
C MET A 149 0.95 4.08 7.72
N PRO A 150 1.19 3.47 6.56
CA PRO A 150 0.13 2.78 5.80
C PRO A 150 -0.13 1.36 6.34
N LEU A 151 -1.08 1.20 7.26
CA LEU A 151 -1.43 -0.11 7.85
C LEU A 151 -1.81 -1.15 6.79
N ALA A 152 -2.52 -0.74 5.72
CA ALA A 152 -2.87 -1.66 4.64
C ALA A 152 -1.65 -2.27 3.92
N LEU A 153 -0.52 -1.55 3.85
CA LEU A 153 0.73 -2.07 3.33
C LEU A 153 1.34 -3.08 4.31
N VAL A 154 1.33 -2.77 5.60
CA VAL A 154 1.83 -3.68 6.65
C VAL A 154 0.97 -4.95 6.72
N GLU A 155 -0.35 -4.84 6.59
CA GLU A 155 -1.28 -5.97 6.50
C GLU A 155 -0.98 -6.86 5.27
N ALA A 156 -0.70 -6.25 4.12
CA ALA A 156 -0.33 -6.97 2.91
C ALA A 156 1.02 -7.70 3.05
N MET A 157 2.00 -7.07 3.69
CA MET A 157 3.26 -7.70 4.06
C MET A 157 3.02 -8.90 5.00
N ALA A 158 2.22 -8.74 6.05
CA ALA A 158 1.89 -9.83 6.98
C ALA A 158 1.16 -10.98 6.29
N ALA A 159 0.37 -10.71 5.27
CA ALA A 159 -0.25 -11.73 4.42
C ALA A 159 0.72 -12.34 3.39
N GLY A 160 1.99 -11.89 3.32
CA GLY A 160 2.99 -12.41 2.39
C GLY A 160 2.75 -12.03 0.92
N CYS A 161 2.08 -10.92 0.63
CA CYS A 161 1.98 -10.38 -0.72
C CYS A 161 3.34 -9.83 -1.20
N ALA A 162 3.61 -9.94 -2.49
CA ALA A 162 4.64 -9.12 -3.13
C ALA A 162 4.16 -7.67 -3.18
N CYS A 163 4.77 -6.79 -2.40
CA CYS A 163 4.29 -5.43 -2.17
C CYS A 163 4.99 -4.41 -3.05
N ILE A 164 4.22 -3.47 -3.62
CA ILE A 164 4.73 -2.27 -4.30
C ILE A 164 4.15 -1.04 -3.63
N THR A 165 4.99 -0.03 -3.37
CA THR A 165 4.53 1.27 -2.89
C THR A 165 5.20 2.43 -3.63
N SER A 166 4.55 3.60 -3.61
CA SER A 166 5.16 4.84 -4.10
C SER A 166 6.30 5.30 -3.19
N ASP A 167 7.33 5.92 -3.77
CA ASP A 167 8.33 6.70 -3.03
C ASP A 167 7.67 7.98 -2.48
N ALA A 168 6.90 7.79 -1.43
CA ALA A 168 6.12 8.84 -0.78
C ALA A 168 6.40 8.83 0.74
N PRO A 169 6.37 10.02 1.39
CA PRO A 169 6.56 10.10 2.84
C PRO A 169 5.67 9.11 3.59
N GLY A 170 6.21 8.46 4.60
CA GLY A 170 5.55 7.44 5.42
C GLY A 170 5.38 6.07 4.74
N ALA A 171 5.17 6.01 3.43
CA ALA A 171 5.05 4.73 2.71
C ALA A 171 6.41 4.06 2.50
N ARG A 172 7.41 4.83 2.04
CA ARG A 172 8.78 4.35 1.82
C ARG A 172 9.51 3.89 3.10
N GLU A 173 9.01 4.26 4.27
CA GLU A 173 9.60 3.87 5.56
C GLU A 173 9.23 2.43 5.96
N VAL A 174 8.19 1.87 5.34
CA VAL A 174 7.65 0.55 5.66
C VAL A 174 8.39 -0.56 4.93
N LEU A 175 8.78 -0.33 3.67
CA LEU A 175 9.48 -1.29 2.81
C LEU A 175 10.96 -0.94 2.64
N GLN A 176 11.77 -1.98 2.50
CA GLN A 176 13.14 -1.89 1.97
C GLN A 176 13.12 -2.36 0.51
N HIS A 177 13.44 -1.43 -0.42
CA HIS A 177 13.42 -1.69 -1.85
C HIS A 177 14.25 -2.91 -2.26
N GLN A 178 13.65 -3.81 -3.08
CA GLN A 178 14.24 -5.07 -3.56
C GLN A 178 14.58 -6.10 -2.47
N HIS A 179 14.23 -5.83 -1.22
CA HIS A 179 14.42 -6.78 -0.11
C HIS A 179 13.07 -7.36 0.35
N ASP A 180 12.11 -6.53 0.73
CA ASP A 180 10.79 -6.94 1.20
C ASP A 180 9.65 -6.28 0.41
N GLY A 181 9.96 -5.67 -0.73
CA GLY A 181 9.02 -5.09 -1.67
C GLY A 181 9.69 -4.15 -2.66
N LEU A 182 8.90 -3.51 -3.49
CA LEU A 182 9.37 -2.55 -4.48
C LEU A 182 8.87 -1.14 -4.16
N ILE A 183 9.78 -0.17 -4.20
CA ILE A 183 9.47 1.25 -4.09
C ILE A 183 9.62 1.86 -5.47
N VAL A 184 8.58 2.51 -5.98
CA VAL A 184 8.56 3.11 -7.32
C VAL A 184 8.42 4.63 -7.25
N ALA A 185 8.92 5.32 -8.26
CA ALA A 185 8.81 6.77 -8.33
C ALA A 185 7.34 7.22 -8.20
N HIS A 186 7.12 8.24 -7.36
CA HIS A 186 5.81 8.81 -7.06
C HIS A 186 5.12 9.33 -8.33
N ALA A 187 3.81 9.09 -8.42
CA ALA A 187 2.96 9.52 -9.54
C ALA A 187 3.51 9.13 -10.94
N ASN A 188 4.21 8.01 -11.03
CA ASN A 188 4.82 7.53 -12.27
C ASN A 188 4.17 6.21 -12.73
N PRO A 189 3.19 6.25 -13.67
CA PRO A 189 2.54 5.04 -14.18
C PRO A 189 3.50 4.07 -14.87
N ALA A 190 4.54 4.57 -15.56
CA ALA A 190 5.49 3.71 -16.28
C ALA A 190 6.38 2.93 -15.30
N ALA A 191 6.89 3.58 -14.24
CA ALA A 191 7.67 2.91 -13.22
C ALA A 191 6.82 1.87 -12.46
N LEU A 192 5.55 2.19 -12.16
CA LEU A 192 4.64 1.25 -11.53
C LEU A 192 4.30 0.07 -12.44
N ALA A 193 4.07 0.31 -13.75
CA ALA A 193 3.83 -0.75 -14.73
C ALA A 193 5.02 -1.71 -14.83
N HIS A 194 6.25 -1.19 -14.89
CA HIS A 194 7.46 -2.01 -14.94
C HIS A 194 7.61 -2.88 -13.69
N ALA A 195 7.39 -2.32 -12.49
CA ALA A 195 7.44 -3.11 -11.25
C ALA A 195 6.34 -4.19 -11.19
N LEU A 196 5.13 -3.87 -11.67
CA LEU A 196 4.04 -4.84 -11.77
C LEU A 196 4.36 -5.96 -12.77
N GLU A 197 4.88 -5.61 -13.96
CA GLU A 197 5.34 -6.57 -14.95
C GLU A 197 6.36 -7.55 -14.36
N GLN A 198 7.38 -7.02 -13.68
CA GLN A 198 8.40 -7.83 -13.03
C GLN A 198 7.82 -8.85 -12.05
N LEU A 199 6.90 -8.43 -11.17
CA LEU A 199 6.30 -9.34 -10.18
C LEU A 199 5.34 -10.35 -10.81
N LEU A 200 4.63 -9.98 -11.86
CA LEU A 200 3.67 -10.85 -12.53
C LEU A 200 4.33 -11.88 -13.47
N THR A 201 5.51 -11.55 -14.03
CA THR A 201 6.23 -12.43 -14.96
C THR A 201 7.36 -13.21 -14.30
N GLN A 202 7.75 -12.86 -13.06
CA GLN A 202 8.80 -13.53 -12.29
C GLN A 202 8.25 -14.04 -10.94
N PRO A 203 7.47 -15.13 -10.94
CA PRO A 203 6.75 -15.61 -9.75
C PRO A 203 7.67 -15.99 -8.59
N ASP A 204 8.86 -16.53 -8.86
CA ASP A 204 9.82 -16.89 -7.81
C ASP A 204 10.39 -15.65 -7.11
N TYR A 205 10.68 -14.60 -7.86
CA TYR A 205 11.12 -13.32 -7.29
C TYR A 205 10.00 -12.68 -6.46
N ALA A 206 8.77 -12.69 -6.98
CA ALA A 206 7.62 -12.17 -6.24
C ALA A 206 7.37 -12.96 -4.95
N ALA A 207 7.49 -14.29 -4.98
CA ALA A 207 7.37 -15.16 -3.81
C ALA A 207 8.46 -14.87 -2.77
N GLN A 208 9.70 -14.67 -3.21
CA GLN A 208 10.83 -14.28 -2.34
C GLN A 208 10.54 -12.97 -1.63
N LEU A 209 10.12 -11.92 -2.35
CA LEU A 209 9.75 -10.63 -1.77
C LEU A 209 8.59 -10.77 -0.79
N GLY A 210 7.56 -11.54 -1.13
CA GLY A 210 6.41 -11.77 -0.26
C GLY A 210 6.79 -12.49 1.05
N THR A 211 7.67 -13.47 0.98
CA THR A 211 8.21 -14.17 2.16
C THR A 211 8.98 -13.22 3.07
N GLN A 212 9.85 -12.40 2.48
CA GLN A 212 10.64 -11.43 3.23
C GLN A 212 9.75 -10.30 3.81
N ALA A 213 8.73 -9.85 3.04
CA ALA A 213 7.74 -8.90 3.53
C ALA A 213 7.03 -9.41 4.78
N ARG A 214 6.57 -10.68 4.75
CA ARG A 214 5.93 -11.30 5.91
C ARG A 214 6.88 -11.35 7.10
N HIS A 215 8.12 -11.79 6.91
CA HIS A 215 9.11 -11.81 7.99
C HIS A 215 9.28 -10.41 8.62
N THR A 216 9.45 -9.37 7.79
CA THR A 216 9.56 -7.99 8.26
C THR A 216 8.30 -7.55 9.03
N ALA A 217 7.11 -7.87 8.52
CA ALA A 217 5.85 -7.48 9.18
C ALA A 217 5.71 -8.12 10.57
N LEU A 218 5.99 -9.43 10.67
CA LEU A 218 5.86 -10.18 11.92
C LEU A 218 6.89 -9.75 12.99
N THR A 219 8.08 -9.29 12.58
CA THR A 219 9.15 -8.90 13.50
C THR A 219 9.10 -7.44 13.93
N ARG A 220 8.51 -6.55 13.11
CA ARG A 220 8.57 -5.10 13.35
C ARG A 220 7.24 -4.46 13.70
N TYR A 221 6.12 -5.07 13.35
CA TYR A 221 4.81 -4.41 13.37
C TYR A 221 3.72 -5.19 14.14
N GLY A 222 4.14 -6.15 14.99
CA GLY A 222 3.27 -6.89 15.92
C GLY A 222 3.10 -6.24 17.27
#